data_71fb39b4abad43421610b83e8b08f96d
#
_entry.id   71fb39b4abad43421610b83e8b08f96d
#
_cell.length_a   1.000
_cell.length_b   1.000
_cell.length_c   1.000
_cell.angle_alpha   90.00
_cell.angle_beta   90.00
_cell.angle_gamma   90.00
#
_symmetry.space_group_name_H-M   'P 1'
#
loop_
_entity.id
_entity.type
_entity.pdbx_description
1 polymer ?
#
loop_
_entity_poly.entity_id
_entity_poly.type
_entity_poly.pdbx_seq_one_letter_code
_entity_poly.pdbx_strand_id
1 'polypeptide(L)'
;MVDERDLEIIAALQEDARATYADIGRRAGLSASSVHERVRKLERSGAIRGYRAIVDPDAMGLFVTALIAVTPFDPTQPDDLPERVQDFDEVVDCLSVAGEANYILKVRARTTSDLEDLIQRLRETAEVNTTTTVVLSVPFEGRPLRPPTVPPT
;
A
#
# COMPACT_ATOMS: atom_id res chain seq x y z
N MET A 1 -14.06 8.21 -16.30
CA MET A 1 -13.88 6.81 -16.67
C MET A 1 -12.49 6.68 -17.26
N VAL A 2 -11.75 5.63 -16.90
CA VAL A 2 -10.41 5.33 -17.44
C VAL A 2 -10.59 4.58 -18.77
N ASP A 3 -10.01 5.07 -19.86
CA ASP A 3 -10.07 4.43 -21.18
C ASP A 3 -8.82 3.55 -21.45
N GLU A 4 -8.78 2.87 -22.58
CA GLU A 4 -7.68 1.96 -22.96
C GLU A 4 -6.33 2.69 -23.02
N ARG A 5 -6.29 3.92 -23.53
CA ARG A 5 -5.06 4.74 -23.56
C ARG A 5 -4.61 5.18 -22.18
N ASP A 6 -5.57 5.44 -21.29
CA ASP A 6 -5.28 5.74 -19.90
C ASP A 6 -4.66 4.51 -19.19
N LEU A 7 -5.14 3.30 -19.49
CA LEU A 7 -4.55 2.05 -18.96
C LEU A 7 -3.13 1.81 -19.47
N GLU A 8 -2.83 2.10 -20.72
CA GLU A 8 -1.46 2.03 -21.27
C GLU A 8 -0.52 3.02 -20.56
N ILE A 9 -0.98 4.24 -20.31
CA ILE A 9 -0.22 5.25 -19.56
C ILE A 9 0.02 4.79 -18.12
N ILE A 10 -1.01 4.29 -17.43
CA ILE A 10 -0.90 3.77 -16.06
C ILE A 10 0.09 2.60 -16.02
N ALA A 11 0.02 1.66 -16.98
CA ALA A 11 0.95 0.53 -17.06
C ALA A 11 2.40 1.00 -17.21
N ALA A 12 2.66 1.97 -18.09
CA ALA A 12 3.99 2.53 -18.27
C ALA A 12 4.52 3.20 -17.00
N LEU A 13 3.68 3.97 -16.29
CA LEU A 13 4.05 4.64 -15.04
C LEU A 13 4.22 3.66 -13.88
N GLN A 14 3.51 2.53 -13.86
CA GLN A 14 3.74 1.46 -12.88
C GLN A 14 5.06 0.72 -13.11
N GLU A 15 5.52 0.61 -14.36
CA GLU A 15 6.82 0.03 -14.71
C GLU A 15 7.97 0.99 -14.40
N ASP A 16 7.82 2.26 -14.77
CA ASP A 16 8.79 3.31 -14.51
C ASP A 16 8.09 4.66 -14.25
N ALA A 17 7.98 5.03 -12.98
CA ALA A 17 7.39 6.31 -12.56
C ALA A 17 8.21 7.53 -13.03
N ARG A 18 9.43 7.34 -13.55
CA ARG A 18 10.31 8.39 -14.10
C ARG A 18 10.30 8.45 -15.62
N ALA A 19 9.52 7.59 -16.30
CA ALA A 19 9.39 7.60 -17.75
C ALA A 19 8.95 8.99 -18.24
N THR A 20 9.56 9.47 -19.32
CA THR A 20 9.17 10.77 -19.90
C THR A 20 7.83 10.63 -20.64
N TYR A 21 7.07 11.72 -20.68
CA TYR A 21 5.80 11.73 -21.44
C TYR A 21 6.01 11.45 -22.94
N ALA A 22 7.18 11.77 -23.50
CA ALA A 22 7.54 11.43 -24.85
C ALA A 22 7.71 9.92 -25.03
N ASP A 23 8.35 9.22 -24.08
CA ASP A 23 8.52 7.77 -24.11
C ASP A 23 7.19 7.04 -23.97
N ILE A 24 6.37 7.48 -22.99
CA ILE A 24 5.01 6.95 -22.81
C ILE A 24 4.18 7.17 -24.05
N GLY A 25 4.26 8.37 -24.66
CA GLY A 25 3.52 8.71 -25.87
C GLY A 25 3.89 7.82 -27.06
N ARG A 26 5.19 7.52 -27.25
CA ARG A 26 5.64 6.58 -28.29
C ARG A 26 5.05 5.17 -28.11
N ARG A 27 4.93 4.70 -26.85
CA ARG A 27 4.34 3.38 -26.54
C ARG A 27 2.83 3.36 -26.77
N ALA A 28 2.14 4.42 -26.36
CA ALA A 28 0.67 4.53 -26.40
C ALA A 28 0.13 5.14 -27.71
N GLY A 29 0.99 5.48 -28.68
CA GLY A 29 0.58 6.15 -29.94
C GLY A 29 -0.02 7.54 -29.72
N LEU A 30 0.52 8.31 -28.74
CA LEU A 30 0.06 9.64 -28.36
C LEU A 30 1.21 10.67 -28.42
N SER A 31 0.84 11.95 -28.57
CA SER A 31 1.80 13.04 -28.34
C SER A 31 2.15 13.21 -26.87
N ALA A 32 3.34 13.75 -26.55
CA ALA A 32 3.73 14.03 -25.17
C ALA A 32 2.74 14.99 -24.47
N SER A 33 2.17 15.96 -25.18
CA SER A 33 1.15 16.86 -24.65
C SER A 33 -0.15 16.13 -24.29
N SER A 34 -0.59 15.20 -25.16
CA SER A 34 -1.76 14.37 -24.88
C SER A 34 -1.55 13.46 -23.66
N VAL A 35 -0.35 12.88 -23.51
CA VAL A 35 0.01 12.09 -22.31
C VAL A 35 -0.04 12.98 -21.07
N HIS A 36 0.56 14.18 -21.12
CA HIS A 36 0.56 15.10 -20.01
C HIS A 36 -0.87 15.45 -19.54
N GLU A 37 -1.77 15.78 -20.45
CA GLU A 37 -3.16 16.11 -20.13
C GLU A 37 -3.89 14.91 -19.49
N ARG A 38 -3.67 13.69 -20.03
CA ARG A 38 -4.27 12.46 -19.51
C ARG A 38 -3.73 12.14 -18.11
N VAL A 39 -2.43 12.23 -17.88
CA VAL A 39 -1.84 12.02 -16.55
C VAL A 39 -2.44 12.98 -15.53
N ARG A 40 -2.53 14.29 -15.84
CA ARG A 40 -3.18 15.27 -14.96
C ARG A 40 -4.65 14.95 -14.66
N LYS A 41 -5.38 14.39 -15.64
CA LYS A 41 -6.76 13.94 -15.44
C LYS A 41 -6.82 12.73 -14.52
N LEU A 42 -5.91 11.76 -14.70
CA LEU A 42 -5.81 10.55 -13.85
C LEU A 42 -5.44 10.89 -12.40
N GLU A 43 -4.52 11.83 -12.21
CA GLU A 43 -4.17 12.36 -10.89
C GLU A 43 -5.36 13.08 -10.22
N ARG A 44 -6.01 14.00 -10.92
CA ARG A 44 -7.18 14.72 -10.39
C ARG A 44 -8.38 13.82 -10.06
N SER A 45 -8.54 12.72 -10.79
CA SER A 45 -9.61 11.75 -10.54
C SER A 45 -9.27 10.75 -9.43
N GLY A 46 -8.03 10.75 -8.91
CA GLY A 46 -7.54 9.79 -7.94
C GLY A 46 -7.26 8.39 -8.52
N ALA A 47 -7.31 8.19 -9.86
CA ALA A 47 -6.89 6.96 -10.51
C ALA A 47 -5.37 6.73 -10.33
N ILE A 48 -4.57 7.81 -10.40
CA ILE A 48 -3.19 7.87 -9.92
C ILE A 48 -3.21 8.64 -8.60
N ARG A 49 -2.89 7.96 -7.50
CA ARG A 49 -2.93 8.54 -6.14
C ARG A 49 -1.60 9.18 -5.72
N GLY A 50 -0.55 8.96 -6.49
CA GLY A 50 0.78 9.51 -6.22
C GLY A 50 1.90 8.66 -6.79
N TYR A 51 3.12 9.10 -6.53
CA TYR A 51 4.37 8.44 -6.93
C TYR A 51 5.25 8.31 -5.70
N ARG A 52 5.89 7.16 -5.53
CA ARG A 52 6.82 6.93 -4.43
C ARG A 52 7.98 6.05 -4.88
N ALA A 53 9.14 6.21 -4.26
CA ALA A 53 10.22 5.26 -4.39
C ALA A 53 9.84 3.96 -3.67
N ILE A 54 10.11 2.82 -4.30
CA ILE A 54 10.08 1.52 -3.62
C ILE A 54 11.46 1.33 -3.01
N VAL A 55 11.51 1.30 -1.68
CA VAL A 55 12.75 1.23 -0.92
C VAL A 55 12.88 -0.15 -0.29
N ASP A 56 14.09 -0.71 -0.34
CA ASP A 56 14.41 -1.93 0.38
C ASP A 56 14.40 -1.65 1.91
N PRO A 57 13.55 -2.32 2.68
CA PRO A 57 13.50 -2.13 4.13
C PRO A 57 14.83 -2.43 4.83
N ASP A 58 15.58 -3.41 4.34
CA ASP A 58 16.89 -3.76 4.91
C ASP A 58 17.88 -2.60 4.76
N ALA A 59 17.82 -1.86 3.65
CA ALA A 59 18.61 -0.65 3.45
C ALA A 59 18.26 0.48 4.43
N MET A 60 17.05 0.43 5.02
CA MET A 60 16.57 1.34 6.08
C MET A 60 16.83 0.79 7.48
N GLY A 61 17.44 -0.38 7.62
CA GLY A 61 17.65 -1.05 8.90
C GLY A 61 16.41 -1.69 9.50
N LEU A 62 15.38 -1.96 8.69
CA LEU A 62 14.09 -2.54 9.11
C LEU A 62 14.02 -4.02 8.73
N PHE A 63 14.70 -4.86 9.51
CA PHE A 63 14.92 -6.27 9.19
C PHE A 63 13.75 -7.19 9.55
N VAL A 64 12.79 -6.73 10.37
CA VAL A 64 11.66 -7.53 10.82
C VAL A 64 10.37 -6.99 10.22
N THR A 65 9.64 -7.86 9.53
CA THR A 65 8.28 -7.60 9.06
C THR A 65 7.31 -8.49 9.82
N ALA A 66 6.20 -7.92 10.28
CA ALA A 66 5.14 -8.70 10.86
C ALA A 66 3.75 -8.24 10.37
N LEU A 67 2.81 -9.18 10.44
CA LEU A 67 1.38 -8.91 10.29
C LEU A 67 0.75 -9.04 11.67
N ILE A 68 0.10 -7.99 12.14
CA ILE A 68 -0.57 -7.96 13.44
C ILE A 68 -2.07 -7.90 13.19
N ALA A 69 -2.76 -9.00 13.46
CA ALA A 69 -4.21 -9.03 13.48
C ALA A 69 -4.71 -8.36 14.76
N VAL A 70 -5.65 -7.45 14.63
CA VAL A 70 -6.10 -6.57 15.71
C VAL A 70 -7.60 -6.68 15.89
N THR A 71 -8.03 -6.84 17.14
CA THR A 71 -9.44 -6.89 17.55
C THR A 71 -9.62 -5.97 18.76
N PRO A 72 -10.60 -5.05 18.79
CA PRO A 72 -10.86 -4.20 19.93
C PRO A 72 -11.19 -5.03 21.18
N PHE A 73 -10.83 -4.56 22.38
CA PHE A 73 -11.22 -5.19 23.62
C PHE A 73 -12.75 -5.17 23.80
N ASP A 74 -13.35 -4.04 23.46
CA ASP A 74 -14.80 -3.84 23.51
C ASP A 74 -15.36 -3.63 22.11
N PRO A 75 -16.10 -4.62 21.55
CA PRO A 75 -16.66 -4.52 20.22
C PRO A 75 -17.79 -3.47 20.08
N THR A 76 -18.21 -2.83 21.18
CA THR A 76 -19.21 -1.77 21.17
C THR A 76 -18.60 -0.37 21.03
N GLN A 77 -17.28 -0.25 21.14
CA GLN A 77 -16.59 1.03 20.96
C GLN A 77 -16.57 1.45 19.47
N PRO A 78 -16.43 2.77 19.21
CA PRO A 78 -16.25 3.27 17.85
C PRO A 78 -15.08 2.58 17.15
N ASP A 79 -15.23 2.34 15.85
CA ASP A 79 -14.19 1.74 15.00
C ASP A 79 -13.22 2.83 14.54
N ASP A 80 -12.40 3.32 15.47
CA ASP A 80 -11.43 4.42 15.29
C ASP A 80 -9.96 3.93 15.37
N LEU A 81 -9.74 2.63 15.14
CA LEU A 81 -8.38 2.07 15.18
C LEU A 81 -7.42 2.77 14.20
N PRO A 82 -7.80 3.08 12.94
CA PRO A 82 -6.89 3.75 12.02
C PRO A 82 -6.34 5.07 12.58
N GLU A 83 -7.17 5.85 13.25
CA GLU A 83 -6.80 7.12 13.88
C GLU A 83 -5.86 6.91 15.07
N ARG A 84 -6.06 5.84 15.85
CA ARG A 84 -5.22 5.52 17.02
C ARG A 84 -3.84 5.00 16.62
N VAL A 85 -3.69 4.40 15.44
CA VAL A 85 -2.42 3.81 15.00
C VAL A 85 -1.69 4.65 13.95
N GLN A 86 -2.27 5.75 13.47
CA GLN A 86 -1.68 6.59 12.41
C GLN A 86 -0.32 7.21 12.79
N ASP A 87 -0.07 7.41 14.09
CA ASP A 87 1.16 8.02 14.60
C ASP A 87 2.25 6.99 14.92
N PHE A 88 2.01 5.70 14.64
CA PHE A 88 3.03 4.65 14.76
C PHE A 88 3.79 4.53 13.45
N ASP A 89 5.00 5.07 13.37
CA ASP A 89 5.86 5.04 12.17
C ASP A 89 6.16 3.62 11.69
N GLU A 90 6.15 2.64 12.60
CA GLU A 90 6.35 1.23 12.29
C GLU A 90 5.18 0.61 11.53
N VAL A 91 3.99 1.20 11.59
CA VAL A 91 2.79 0.73 10.89
C VAL A 91 2.81 1.25 9.46
N VAL A 92 3.09 0.37 8.51
CA VAL A 92 3.20 0.75 7.08
C VAL A 92 1.90 0.54 6.30
N ASP A 93 1.04 -0.39 6.73
CA ASP A 93 -0.30 -0.60 6.19
C ASP A 93 -1.30 -0.90 7.31
N CYS A 94 -2.51 -0.38 7.18
CA CYS A 94 -3.66 -0.68 8.03
C CYS A 94 -4.82 -1.13 7.14
N LEU A 95 -5.22 -2.39 7.26
CA LEU A 95 -6.21 -3.04 6.40
C LEU A 95 -7.42 -3.43 7.24
N SER A 96 -8.59 -2.86 6.96
CA SER A 96 -9.86 -3.37 7.49
C SER A 96 -10.20 -4.67 6.78
N VAL A 97 -10.53 -5.71 7.51
CA VAL A 97 -10.74 -7.06 6.97
C VAL A 97 -12.06 -7.65 7.46
N ALA A 98 -12.62 -8.54 6.66
CA ALA A 98 -13.74 -9.37 7.04
C ALA A 98 -13.22 -10.74 7.50
N GLY A 99 -13.23 -11.00 8.81
CA GLY A 99 -12.70 -12.24 9.39
C GLY A 99 -12.77 -12.21 10.92
N GLU A 100 -11.91 -12.97 11.56
CA GLU A 100 -11.81 -13.01 13.03
C GLU A 100 -11.27 -11.69 13.61
N ALA A 101 -10.36 -11.03 12.89
CA ALA A 101 -9.85 -9.73 13.25
C ALA A 101 -10.64 -8.61 12.55
N ASN A 102 -10.65 -7.42 13.14
CA ASN A 102 -11.21 -6.22 12.51
C ASN A 102 -10.21 -5.58 11.54
N TYR A 103 -8.93 -5.63 11.91
CA TYR A 103 -7.84 -5.05 11.12
C TYR A 103 -6.63 -5.96 11.07
N ILE A 104 -5.85 -5.82 10.00
CA ILE A 104 -4.50 -6.34 9.90
C ILE A 104 -3.56 -5.16 9.68
N LEU A 105 -2.60 -5.01 10.58
CA LEU A 105 -1.51 -4.05 10.44
C LEU A 105 -0.29 -4.76 9.86
N LYS A 106 0.30 -4.19 8.81
CA LYS A 106 1.65 -4.57 8.39
C LYS A 106 2.63 -3.63 9.07
N VAL A 107 3.58 -4.20 9.77
CA VAL A 107 4.56 -3.43 10.53
C VAL A 107 5.98 -3.78 10.13
N ARG A 108 6.88 -2.81 10.34
CA ARG A 108 8.32 -2.94 10.13
C ARG A 108 9.05 -2.56 11.41
N ALA A 109 10.04 -3.37 11.82
CA ALA A 109 10.86 -3.12 12.99
C ALA A 109 12.33 -3.45 12.69
N ARG A 110 13.25 -2.90 13.48
CA ARG A 110 14.69 -3.19 13.35
C ARG A 110 15.02 -4.58 13.89
N THR A 111 14.44 -4.90 15.04
CA THR A 111 14.70 -6.14 15.78
C THR A 111 13.40 -6.76 16.26
N THR A 112 13.47 -8.00 16.72
CA THR A 112 12.34 -8.67 17.38
C THR A 112 11.99 -8.01 18.73
N SER A 113 12.96 -7.41 19.42
CA SER A 113 12.70 -6.64 20.64
C SER A 113 11.92 -5.36 20.34
N ASP A 114 12.28 -4.64 19.26
CA ASP A 114 11.51 -3.45 18.85
C ASP A 114 10.08 -3.83 18.41
N LEU A 115 9.89 -5.03 17.83
CA LEU A 115 8.57 -5.55 17.52
C LEU A 115 7.75 -5.86 18.78
N GLU A 116 8.37 -6.44 19.80
CA GLU A 116 7.73 -6.70 21.10
C GLU A 116 7.27 -5.40 21.75
N ASP A 117 8.14 -4.39 21.79
CA ASP A 117 7.82 -3.06 22.32
C ASP A 117 6.67 -2.39 21.54
N LEU A 118 6.67 -2.52 20.22
CA LEU A 118 5.58 -2.03 19.37
C LEU A 118 4.25 -2.71 19.72
N ILE A 119 4.24 -4.04 19.87
CA ILE A 119 3.03 -4.80 20.20
C ILE A 119 2.48 -4.33 21.56
N GLN A 120 3.34 -4.11 22.55
CA GLN A 120 2.92 -3.62 23.84
C GLN A 120 2.31 -2.22 23.73
N ARG A 121 2.97 -1.29 23.02
CA ARG A 121 2.44 0.07 22.79
C ARG A 121 1.09 0.05 22.07
N LEU A 122 0.92 -0.81 21.05
CA LEU A 122 -0.34 -0.96 20.33
C LEU A 122 -1.47 -1.40 21.28
N ARG A 123 -1.21 -2.40 22.14
CA ARG A 123 -2.21 -2.89 23.10
C ARG A 123 -2.63 -1.82 24.10
N GLU A 124 -1.68 -1.06 24.61
CA GLU A 124 -1.91 -0.01 25.61
C GLU A 124 -2.61 1.22 25.01
N THR A 125 -2.12 1.68 23.84
CA THR A 125 -2.62 2.93 23.24
C THR A 125 -3.95 2.73 22.48
N ALA A 126 -4.09 1.61 21.78
CA ALA A 126 -5.26 1.34 20.96
C ALA A 126 -6.32 0.46 21.66
N GLU A 127 -6.05 -0.01 22.90
CA GLU A 127 -6.97 -0.86 23.69
C GLU A 127 -7.45 -2.08 22.92
N VAL A 128 -6.48 -2.85 22.35
CA VAL A 128 -6.76 -3.95 21.43
C VAL A 128 -6.08 -5.25 21.85
N ASN A 129 -6.70 -6.36 21.43
CA ASN A 129 -6.04 -7.67 21.37
C ASN A 129 -5.25 -7.78 20.08
N THR A 130 -4.10 -8.43 20.14
CA THR A 130 -3.22 -8.61 18.98
C THR A 130 -2.82 -10.06 18.82
N THR A 131 -2.81 -10.53 17.57
CA THR A 131 -2.18 -11.79 17.16
C THR A 131 -1.13 -11.48 16.12
N THR A 132 0.13 -11.78 16.41
CA THR A 132 1.26 -11.40 15.56
C THR A 132 1.79 -12.60 14.78
N THR A 133 1.95 -12.40 13.47
CA THR A 133 2.61 -13.34 12.56
C THR A 133 3.86 -12.69 12.00
N VAL A 134 5.04 -13.24 12.29
CA VAL A 134 6.31 -12.76 11.73
C VAL A 134 6.46 -13.27 10.30
N VAL A 135 6.76 -12.39 9.36
CA VAL A 135 7.01 -12.72 7.96
C VAL A 135 8.45 -13.23 7.84
N LEU A 136 8.63 -14.46 7.36
CA LEU A 136 9.94 -15.05 7.18
C LEU A 136 10.63 -14.62 5.88
N SER A 137 9.84 -14.41 4.81
CA SER A 137 10.33 -13.92 3.53
C SER A 137 9.20 -13.30 2.73
N VAL A 138 9.56 -12.40 1.82
CA VAL A 138 8.61 -11.75 0.89
C VAL A 138 9.06 -12.09 -0.54
N PRO A 139 8.60 -13.22 -1.14
CA PRO A 139 9.01 -13.63 -2.46
C PRO A 139 8.69 -12.60 -3.56
N PHE A 140 7.64 -11.81 -3.38
CA PHE A 140 7.31 -10.65 -4.21
C PHE A 140 6.34 -9.72 -3.48
N GLU A 141 6.43 -8.42 -3.75
CA GLU A 141 5.58 -7.37 -3.18
C GLU A 141 5.34 -6.28 -4.24
N GLY A 142 4.21 -5.58 -4.12
CA GLY A 142 3.94 -4.39 -4.92
C GLY A 142 3.93 -4.60 -6.44
N ARG A 143 3.50 -5.78 -6.92
CA ARG A 143 3.38 -6.02 -8.38
C ARG A 143 2.44 -5.00 -9.03
N PRO A 144 2.74 -4.57 -10.27
CA PRO A 144 1.85 -3.69 -11.03
C PRO A 144 0.44 -4.27 -11.13
N LEU A 145 -0.55 -3.43 -10.89
CA LEU A 145 -1.96 -3.78 -11.07
C LEU A 145 -2.25 -3.92 -12.56
N ARG A 146 -3.00 -4.96 -12.92
CA ARG A 146 -3.48 -5.17 -14.29
C ARG A 146 -5.01 -5.14 -14.29
N PRO A 147 -5.65 -4.50 -15.28
CA PRO A 147 -7.09 -4.58 -15.41
C PRO A 147 -7.51 -6.04 -15.66
N PRO A 148 -8.71 -6.45 -15.20
CA PRO A 148 -9.23 -7.77 -15.53
C PRO A 148 -9.31 -7.93 -17.04
N THR A 149 -8.80 -9.07 -17.56
CA THR A 149 -9.02 -9.46 -18.95
C THR A 149 -10.50 -9.77 -19.12
N VAL A 150 -11.21 -8.93 -19.87
CA VAL A 150 -12.58 -9.26 -20.27
C VAL A 150 -12.49 -10.48 -21.20
N PRO A 151 -13.12 -11.63 -20.87
CA PRO A 151 -13.14 -12.74 -21.79
C PRO A 151 -13.83 -12.29 -23.10
N PRO A 152 -13.36 -12.73 -24.26
CA PRO A 152 -14.04 -12.42 -25.51
C PRO A 152 -15.48 -12.93 -25.43
N THR A 153 -16.44 -12.04 -25.68
CA THR A 153 -17.88 -12.33 -25.81
C THR A 153 -18.14 -13.25 -27.00
#